data_aaae0ca57229b9c749dfd43836c829d9
#
_entry.id   aaae0ca57229b9c749dfd43836c829d9
#
_cell.length_a   1.000
_cell.length_b   1.000
_cell.length_c   1.000
_cell.angle_alpha   90.00
_cell.angle_beta   90.00
_cell.angle_gamma   90.00
#
_symmetry.space_group_name_H-M   'P 1'
#
loop_
_entity.id
_entity.type
_entity.pdbx_description
1 polymer ?
#
loop_
_entity_poly.entity_id
_entity_poly.type
_entity_poly.pdbx_seq_one_letter_code
_entity_poly.pdbx_strand_id
1 'polypeptide(L)'
;MATTKKSTRLKEPVKVRTKKLADGSESYYLDIYVDGKRSYEFLKLYLLPEINPMVKEQNRATKAAVEAIKSKRIIELTHSKAGLKKTSVRSKMLLDDWMEAYLAEQERKGARGLKLLRTVCRLLPLYTLYKKKVKMREIDKDWCLGFIDWIQHTYKTRWDKPLSPKSAADYVGYFSTALNAAVRAEVIPENPIMTLAATERIKVPESKREYLTIDEIKVLIDTECPREDVKRAYLFACYCGLRLSDVYALRWKDIVQDGEQYRMSTVMQKTTTPIYLPLSRHAVRWLPERDGAEDWLHVFAGLPAEPNINKVLAKWMATAGINKKITYHTSRHTFATMMLTLGADLYTTSKLLGHANVKTTQIYAKIVDSKKVEAVNLVDNVFG
;
A
#
# COMPACT_ATOMS: atom_id res chain seq x y z
N MET A 1 48.94 -52.14 -25.60
CA MET A 1 47.73 -51.39 -26.02
C MET A 1 47.51 -50.23 -25.09
N ALA A 2 47.78 -49.03 -25.58
CA ALA A 2 47.63 -47.79 -24.76
C ALA A 2 46.20 -47.25 -24.91
N THR A 3 45.46 -47.24 -23.80
CA THR A 3 44.10 -46.71 -23.72
C THR A 3 44.17 -45.18 -23.60
N THR A 4 43.83 -44.49 -24.66
CA THR A 4 43.73 -43.04 -24.72
C THR A 4 42.58 -42.56 -23.82
N LYS A 5 42.89 -41.93 -22.67
CA LYS A 5 41.91 -41.21 -21.83
C LYS A 5 41.33 -40.04 -22.61
N LYS A 6 40.06 -40.10 -23.03
CA LYS A 6 39.30 -38.97 -23.51
C LYS A 6 39.22 -37.92 -22.40
N SER A 7 39.88 -36.79 -22.58
CA SER A 7 39.72 -35.62 -21.72
C SER A 7 38.28 -35.08 -21.84
N THR A 8 37.51 -35.29 -20.81
CA THR A 8 36.16 -34.70 -20.67
C THR A 8 36.34 -33.18 -20.44
N ARG A 9 36.29 -32.38 -21.52
CA ARG A 9 36.19 -30.92 -21.40
C ARG A 9 34.91 -30.59 -20.60
N LEU A 10 35.08 -30.05 -19.42
CA LEU A 10 33.99 -29.48 -18.62
C LEU A 10 33.29 -28.40 -19.46
N LYS A 11 32.03 -28.61 -19.81
CA LYS A 11 31.23 -27.65 -20.56
C LYS A 11 30.93 -26.49 -19.65
N GLU A 12 31.33 -25.25 -20.04
CA GLU A 12 30.97 -24.02 -19.32
C GLU A 12 29.43 -23.91 -19.20
N PRO A 13 28.91 -23.69 -17.98
CA PRO A 13 27.47 -23.63 -17.73
C PRO A 13 26.82 -22.35 -18.28
N VAL A 14 27.61 -21.30 -18.55
CA VAL A 14 27.15 -19.99 -19.05
C VAL A 14 27.93 -19.62 -20.28
N LYS A 15 27.25 -19.33 -21.38
CA LYS A 15 27.82 -18.85 -22.63
C LYS A 15 27.26 -17.47 -22.97
N VAL A 16 28.13 -16.54 -23.38
CA VAL A 16 27.72 -15.27 -23.96
C VAL A 16 27.31 -15.49 -25.43
N ARG A 17 26.19 -14.94 -25.80
CA ARG A 17 25.70 -14.92 -27.19
C ARG A 17 25.16 -13.55 -27.56
N THR A 18 25.10 -13.28 -28.86
CA THR A 18 24.50 -12.07 -29.42
C THR A 18 23.29 -12.40 -30.28
N LYS A 19 22.37 -11.47 -30.38
CA LYS A 19 21.23 -11.49 -31.32
C LYS A 19 21.26 -10.21 -32.14
N LYS A 20 21.31 -10.32 -33.44
CA LYS A 20 21.25 -9.18 -34.36
C LYS A 20 19.89 -8.50 -34.29
N LEU A 21 19.89 -7.18 -34.30
CA LEU A 21 18.71 -6.33 -34.31
C LEU A 21 18.57 -5.67 -35.71
N ALA A 22 17.39 -5.11 -35.99
CA ALA A 22 17.06 -4.52 -37.27
C ALA A 22 17.88 -3.24 -37.58
N ASP A 23 18.40 -2.57 -36.57
CA ASP A 23 19.23 -1.36 -36.66
C ASP A 23 20.72 -1.67 -36.90
N GLY A 24 21.09 -2.93 -37.08
CA GLY A 24 22.47 -3.39 -37.26
C GLY A 24 23.27 -3.56 -35.99
N SER A 25 22.69 -3.26 -34.83
CA SER A 25 23.28 -3.53 -33.51
C SER A 25 23.10 -5.01 -33.11
N GLU A 26 23.89 -5.46 -32.10
CA GLU A 26 23.74 -6.81 -31.54
C GLU A 26 23.46 -6.74 -30.03
N SER A 27 22.36 -7.38 -29.59
CA SER A 27 22.01 -7.47 -28.19
C SER A 27 22.67 -8.67 -27.54
N TYR A 28 23.32 -8.48 -26.41
CA TYR A 28 23.94 -9.55 -25.61
C TYR A 28 22.92 -10.28 -24.73
N TYR A 29 23.09 -11.62 -24.65
CA TYR A 29 22.39 -12.46 -23.68
C TYR A 29 23.28 -13.60 -23.21
N LEU A 30 23.00 -14.12 -22.01
CA LEU A 30 23.60 -15.32 -21.48
C LEU A 30 22.74 -16.54 -21.83
N ASP A 31 23.37 -17.57 -22.36
CA ASP A 31 22.80 -18.89 -22.62
C ASP A 31 23.27 -19.80 -21.49
N ILE A 32 22.36 -20.07 -20.55
CA ILE A 32 22.64 -20.75 -19.27
C ILE A 32 22.07 -22.18 -19.36
N TYR A 33 22.93 -23.17 -19.11
CA TYR A 33 22.54 -24.58 -19.07
C TYR A 33 22.94 -25.19 -17.73
N VAL A 34 21.94 -25.49 -16.88
CA VAL A 34 22.14 -26.03 -15.55
C VAL A 34 21.11 -27.13 -15.29
N ASP A 35 21.57 -28.26 -14.75
CA ASP A 35 20.74 -29.40 -14.32
C ASP A 35 19.70 -29.83 -15.38
N GLY A 36 20.14 -29.92 -16.65
CA GLY A 36 19.29 -30.36 -17.77
C GLY A 36 18.35 -29.28 -18.31
N LYS A 37 18.29 -28.12 -17.70
CA LYS A 37 17.44 -27.00 -18.13
C LYS A 37 18.24 -25.89 -18.79
N ARG A 38 17.72 -25.35 -19.89
CA ARG A 38 18.29 -24.22 -20.62
C ARG A 38 17.46 -22.98 -20.41
N SER A 39 18.11 -21.86 -20.10
CA SER A 39 17.48 -20.55 -19.94
C SER A 39 18.31 -19.45 -20.57
N TYR A 40 17.65 -18.32 -20.90
CA TYR A 40 18.28 -17.17 -21.54
C TYR A 40 18.05 -15.94 -20.69
N GLU A 41 19.14 -15.17 -20.47
CA GLU A 41 19.10 -13.92 -19.70
C GLU A 41 19.60 -12.77 -20.59
N PHE A 42 18.71 -11.86 -20.99
CA PHE A 42 19.05 -10.70 -21.81
C PHE A 42 19.65 -9.60 -20.94
N LEU A 43 20.87 -9.15 -21.30
CA LEU A 43 21.66 -8.22 -20.48
C LEU A 43 21.31 -6.75 -20.72
N LYS A 44 20.53 -6.43 -21.76
CA LYS A 44 20.27 -5.04 -22.22
C LYS A 44 21.56 -4.27 -22.51
N LEU A 45 22.60 -4.97 -22.94
CA LEU A 45 23.87 -4.43 -23.42
C LEU A 45 23.96 -4.71 -24.91
N TYR A 46 24.47 -3.74 -25.66
CA TYR A 46 24.44 -3.78 -27.12
C TYR A 46 25.80 -3.51 -27.71
N LEU A 47 26.17 -4.21 -28.79
CA LEU A 47 27.25 -3.84 -29.67
C LEU A 47 26.70 -2.96 -30.77
N LEU A 48 27.28 -1.80 -30.94
CA LEU A 48 26.93 -0.87 -32.03
C LEU A 48 27.81 -1.10 -33.26
N PRO A 49 27.31 -0.84 -34.48
CA PRO A 49 28.16 -0.85 -35.69
C PRO A 49 29.35 0.08 -35.51
N GLU A 50 30.57 -0.42 -35.79
CA GLU A 50 31.84 0.32 -35.60
C GLU A 50 32.06 1.36 -36.71
N ILE A 51 31.40 2.51 -36.63
CA ILE A 51 31.47 3.60 -37.60
C ILE A 51 32.54 4.66 -37.24
N ASN A 52 33.03 4.69 -36.02
CA ASN A 52 34.07 5.62 -35.56
C ASN A 52 34.87 5.07 -34.37
N PRO A 53 36.04 5.66 -34.02
CA PRO A 53 36.88 5.21 -32.92
C PRO A 53 36.18 5.25 -31.54
N MET A 54 35.26 6.19 -31.31
CA MET A 54 34.52 6.33 -30.07
C MET A 54 33.58 5.13 -29.83
N VAL A 55 32.85 4.70 -30.88
CA VAL A 55 31.99 3.52 -30.83
C VAL A 55 32.79 2.24 -30.59
N LYS A 56 34.01 2.15 -31.18
CA LYS A 56 34.93 1.03 -30.92
C LYS A 56 35.33 0.93 -29.44
N GLU A 57 35.63 2.04 -28.81
CA GLU A 57 35.99 2.08 -27.37
C GLU A 57 34.76 1.74 -26.49
N GLN A 58 33.57 2.26 -26.84
CA GLN A 58 32.32 1.90 -26.16
C GLN A 58 32.01 0.41 -26.29
N ASN A 59 32.18 -0.19 -27.47
CA ASN A 59 32.03 -1.62 -27.68
C ASN A 59 33.01 -2.43 -26.84
N ARG A 60 34.25 -1.95 -26.67
CA ARG A 60 35.27 -2.58 -25.83
C ARG A 60 34.83 -2.60 -24.36
N ALA A 61 34.34 -1.46 -23.84
CA ALA A 61 33.81 -1.36 -22.49
C ALA A 61 32.59 -2.29 -22.30
N THR A 62 31.69 -2.33 -23.27
CA THR A 62 30.53 -3.23 -23.25
C THR A 62 30.94 -4.70 -23.20
N LYS A 63 31.92 -5.13 -24.00
CA LYS A 63 32.45 -6.51 -23.99
C LYS A 63 33.03 -6.85 -22.61
N ALA A 64 33.80 -5.95 -22.00
CA ALA A 64 34.37 -6.14 -20.67
C ALA A 64 33.27 -6.27 -19.59
N ALA A 65 32.22 -5.45 -19.65
CA ALA A 65 31.08 -5.54 -18.75
C ALA A 65 30.32 -6.88 -18.88
N VAL A 66 30.13 -7.36 -20.12
CA VAL A 66 29.49 -8.66 -20.38
C VAL A 66 30.27 -9.82 -19.81
N GLU A 67 31.61 -9.85 -19.95
CA GLU A 67 32.48 -10.89 -19.38
C GLU A 67 32.49 -10.84 -17.84
N ALA A 68 32.43 -9.65 -17.23
CA ALA A 68 32.30 -9.50 -15.78
C ALA A 68 30.95 -10.08 -15.27
N ILE A 69 29.85 -9.80 -15.99
CA ILE A 69 28.53 -10.36 -15.68
C ILE A 69 28.53 -11.89 -15.82
N LYS A 70 29.11 -12.43 -16.92
CA LYS A 70 29.26 -13.87 -17.12
C LYS A 70 30.02 -14.52 -15.96
N SER A 71 31.16 -13.96 -15.59
CA SER A 71 32.00 -14.47 -14.49
C SER A 71 31.24 -14.48 -13.16
N LYS A 72 30.52 -13.40 -12.86
CA LYS A 72 29.65 -13.31 -11.68
C LYS A 72 28.58 -14.40 -11.70
N ARG A 73 27.92 -14.63 -12.84
CA ARG A 73 26.87 -15.65 -12.98
C ARG A 73 27.42 -17.06 -12.85
N ILE A 74 28.62 -17.36 -13.36
CA ILE A 74 29.29 -18.63 -13.16
C ILE A 74 29.58 -18.87 -11.68
N ILE A 75 30.09 -17.86 -10.97
CA ILE A 75 30.35 -17.95 -9.53
C ILE A 75 29.04 -18.22 -8.76
N GLU A 76 27.97 -17.53 -9.06
CA GLU A 76 26.64 -17.73 -8.43
C GLU A 76 26.12 -19.15 -8.64
N LEU A 77 26.22 -19.68 -9.86
CA LEU A 77 25.81 -21.05 -10.21
C LEU A 77 26.69 -22.11 -9.56
N THR A 78 28.00 -21.87 -9.48
CA THR A 78 28.96 -22.79 -8.83
C THR A 78 28.71 -22.81 -7.32
N HIS A 79 28.46 -21.67 -6.70
CA HIS A 79 28.08 -21.58 -5.29
C HIS A 79 26.74 -22.24 -5.01
N SER A 80 25.77 -22.14 -5.91
CA SER A 80 24.49 -22.83 -5.83
C SER A 80 24.64 -24.36 -5.91
N LYS A 81 25.47 -24.86 -6.83
CA LYS A 81 25.77 -26.31 -6.99
C LYS A 81 26.57 -26.88 -5.83
N ALA A 82 27.48 -26.09 -5.26
CA ALA A 82 28.29 -26.52 -4.12
C ALA A 82 27.54 -26.51 -2.78
N GLY A 83 26.23 -26.19 -2.78
CA GLY A 83 25.47 -25.99 -1.53
C GLY A 83 25.96 -24.82 -0.68
N LEU A 84 26.91 -24.05 -1.22
CA LEU A 84 27.45 -22.82 -0.62
C LEU A 84 26.46 -21.65 -0.88
N LYS A 85 25.18 -21.81 -0.53
CA LYS A 85 24.40 -20.64 -0.18
C LYS A 85 25.21 -19.92 0.89
N LYS A 86 25.56 -18.65 0.66
CA LYS A 86 26.15 -17.81 1.70
C LYS A 86 25.20 -17.83 2.91
N THR A 87 25.36 -18.83 3.75
CA THR A 87 24.79 -18.82 5.09
C THR A 87 25.60 -17.78 5.84
N SER A 88 25.18 -16.54 5.80
CA SER A 88 25.81 -15.50 6.58
C SER A 88 25.80 -15.95 8.04
N VAL A 89 26.85 -15.62 8.82
CA VAL A 89 26.86 -15.84 10.27
C VAL A 89 25.56 -15.31 10.90
N ARG A 90 24.99 -14.25 10.33
CA ARG A 90 23.73 -13.62 10.70
C ARG A 90 22.48 -14.49 10.46
N SER A 91 22.54 -15.49 9.56
CA SER A 91 21.43 -16.43 9.33
C SER A 91 21.16 -17.36 10.52
N LYS A 92 22.10 -17.45 11.47
CA LYS A 92 21.92 -18.14 12.76
C LYS A 92 21.17 -17.30 13.80
N MET A 93 20.95 -15.99 13.53
CA MET A 93 20.14 -15.08 14.35
C MET A 93 18.74 -15.65 14.52
N LEU A 94 18.16 -15.48 15.69
CA LEU A 94 16.79 -15.89 15.95
C LEU A 94 15.81 -14.92 15.27
N LEU A 95 14.64 -15.43 14.92
CA LEU A 95 13.55 -14.61 14.36
C LEU A 95 13.15 -13.48 15.33
N ASP A 96 13.02 -13.81 16.61
CA ASP A 96 12.62 -12.84 17.63
C ASP A 96 13.66 -11.71 17.75
N ASP A 97 14.97 -12.06 17.82
CA ASP A 97 16.06 -11.08 17.88
C ASP A 97 16.06 -10.15 16.65
N TRP A 98 15.80 -10.71 15.46
CA TRP A 98 15.69 -9.93 14.23
C TRP A 98 14.50 -8.96 14.29
N MET A 99 13.34 -9.44 14.69
CA MET A 99 12.12 -8.63 14.73
C MET A 99 12.20 -7.52 15.76
N GLU A 100 12.81 -7.77 16.92
CA GLU A 100 13.08 -6.75 17.94
C GLU A 100 14.05 -5.68 17.44
N ALA A 101 15.16 -6.08 16.84
CA ALA A 101 16.14 -5.16 16.25
C ALA A 101 15.51 -4.31 15.14
N TYR A 102 14.71 -4.93 14.27
CA TYR A 102 14.02 -4.24 13.20
C TYR A 102 12.97 -3.25 13.73
N LEU A 103 12.19 -3.64 14.75
CA LEU A 103 11.22 -2.75 15.40
C LEU A 103 11.93 -1.53 16.02
N ALA A 104 12.99 -1.74 16.77
CA ALA A 104 13.78 -0.66 17.40
C ALA A 104 14.34 0.31 16.35
N GLU A 105 14.80 -0.21 15.21
CA GLU A 105 15.26 0.63 14.10
C GLU A 105 14.13 1.47 13.50
N GLN A 106 12.94 0.88 13.31
CA GLN A 106 11.77 1.61 12.78
C GLN A 106 11.26 2.67 13.77
N GLU A 107 11.31 2.40 15.07
CA GLU A 107 10.98 3.37 16.12
C GLU A 107 11.93 4.56 16.11
N ARG A 108 13.24 4.30 16.04
CA ARG A 108 14.25 5.36 15.93
C ARG A 108 14.07 6.24 14.68
N LYS A 109 13.60 5.66 13.58
CA LYS A 109 13.31 6.38 12.32
C LYS A 109 11.96 7.13 12.34
N GLY A 110 11.17 7.01 13.39
CA GLY A 110 9.82 7.59 13.44
C GLY A 110 8.87 7.00 12.38
N ALA A 111 9.05 5.72 12.02
CA ALA A 111 8.29 5.10 10.94
C ALA A 111 6.79 5.03 11.27
N ARG A 112 5.96 5.11 10.22
CA ARG A 112 4.50 4.94 10.36
C ARG A 112 4.15 3.45 10.49
N GLY A 113 3.02 3.15 11.14
CA GLY A 113 2.52 1.78 11.24
C GLY A 113 3.16 0.93 12.34
N LEU A 114 3.93 1.51 13.25
CA LEU A 114 4.58 0.82 14.37
C LEU A 114 3.63 -0.03 15.21
N LYS A 115 2.37 0.39 15.36
CA LYS A 115 1.35 -0.38 16.10
C LYS A 115 1.14 -1.77 15.49
N LEU A 116 1.07 -1.87 14.16
CA LEU A 116 0.89 -3.16 13.46
C LEU A 116 2.18 -3.99 13.54
N LEU A 117 3.34 -3.36 13.39
CA LEU A 117 4.62 -4.05 13.53
C LEU A 117 4.82 -4.62 14.94
N ARG A 118 4.53 -3.84 15.99
CA ARG A 118 4.53 -4.35 17.39
C ARG A 118 3.56 -5.51 17.59
N THR A 119 2.41 -5.48 16.90
CA THR A 119 1.47 -6.62 16.96
C THR A 119 2.08 -7.85 16.31
N VAL A 120 2.73 -7.72 15.16
CA VAL A 120 3.44 -8.85 14.50
C VAL A 120 4.51 -9.44 15.42
N CYS A 121 5.35 -8.59 16.05
CA CYS A 121 6.37 -9.04 17.01
C CYS A 121 5.77 -9.83 18.19
N ARG A 122 4.52 -9.56 18.58
CA ARG A 122 3.82 -10.33 19.64
C ARG A 122 3.18 -11.62 19.11
N LEU A 123 2.80 -11.67 17.83
CA LEU A 123 2.13 -12.83 17.23
C LEU A 123 3.12 -13.94 16.86
N LEU A 124 4.31 -13.58 16.40
CA LEU A 124 5.32 -14.54 15.98
C LEU A 124 5.74 -15.51 17.10
N PRO A 125 6.05 -15.05 18.34
CA PRO A 125 6.31 -15.95 19.45
C PRO A 125 5.13 -16.87 19.81
N LEU A 126 3.88 -16.41 19.66
CA LEU A 126 2.69 -17.24 19.88
C LEU A 126 2.59 -18.38 18.85
N TYR A 127 2.92 -18.12 17.60
CA TYR A 127 2.97 -19.14 16.56
C TYR A 127 4.09 -20.15 16.82
N THR A 128 5.23 -19.70 17.36
CA THR A 128 6.41 -20.52 17.59
C THR A 128 6.45 -21.17 18.97
N LEU A 129 5.45 -20.95 19.85
CA LEU A 129 5.40 -21.45 21.24
C LEU A 129 5.68 -22.96 21.37
N TYR A 130 5.31 -23.75 20.38
CA TYR A 130 5.50 -25.20 20.34
C TYR A 130 6.78 -25.64 19.61
N LYS A 131 7.53 -24.71 19.01
CA LYS A 131 8.80 -24.96 18.33
C LYS A 131 9.90 -24.15 19.01
N LYS A 132 11.01 -24.81 19.37
CA LYS A 132 12.22 -24.15 19.89
C LYS A 132 12.59 -22.95 19.00
N LYS A 133 13.20 -21.91 19.59
CA LYS A 133 13.74 -20.69 18.98
C LYS A 133 14.06 -20.83 17.48
N VAL A 134 13.21 -20.24 16.64
CA VAL A 134 13.32 -20.34 15.18
C VAL A 134 14.47 -19.44 14.69
N LYS A 135 15.35 -19.96 13.87
CA LYS A 135 16.44 -19.19 13.26
C LYS A 135 15.97 -18.59 11.93
N MET A 136 16.49 -17.43 11.57
CA MET A 136 16.15 -16.74 10.31
C MET A 136 16.32 -17.65 9.08
N ARG A 137 17.30 -18.54 9.06
CA ARG A 137 17.51 -19.52 7.97
C ARG A 137 16.45 -20.62 7.87
N GLU A 138 15.64 -20.81 8.90
CA GLU A 138 14.60 -21.85 8.98
C GLU A 138 13.24 -21.29 8.49
N ILE A 139 13.19 -20.00 8.19
CA ILE A 139 12.01 -19.36 7.64
C ILE A 139 12.03 -19.57 6.12
N ASP A 140 11.41 -20.65 5.70
CA ASP A 140 11.19 -21.01 4.30
C ASP A 140 9.74 -20.77 3.87
N LYS A 141 9.40 -21.18 2.65
CA LYS A 141 8.04 -21.07 2.11
C LYS A 141 7.02 -21.82 2.98
N ASP A 142 7.33 -23.02 3.39
CA ASP A 142 6.41 -23.88 4.14
C ASP A 142 6.17 -23.32 5.55
N TRP A 143 7.21 -22.77 6.18
CA TRP A 143 7.07 -22.08 7.45
C TRP A 143 6.12 -20.86 7.31
N CYS A 144 6.28 -20.07 6.24
CA CYS A 144 5.42 -18.91 5.99
C CYS A 144 3.97 -19.32 5.70
N LEU A 145 3.74 -20.40 4.95
CA LEU A 145 2.40 -20.95 4.72
C LEU A 145 1.75 -21.42 6.03
N GLY A 146 2.50 -22.10 6.89
CA GLY A 146 2.03 -22.50 8.21
C GLY A 146 1.67 -21.30 9.11
N PHE A 147 2.45 -20.20 9.05
CA PHE A 147 2.11 -18.97 9.77
C PHE A 147 0.84 -18.31 9.22
N ILE A 148 0.66 -18.28 7.89
CA ILE A 148 -0.54 -17.76 7.24
C ILE A 148 -1.77 -18.59 7.62
N ASP A 149 -1.68 -19.88 7.61
CA ASP A 149 -2.77 -20.78 8.01
C ASP A 149 -3.12 -20.59 9.49
N TRP A 150 -2.13 -20.58 10.37
CA TRP A 150 -2.32 -20.38 11.80
C TRP A 150 -3.01 -19.04 12.11
N ILE A 151 -2.58 -17.94 11.48
CA ILE A 151 -3.14 -16.61 11.75
C ILE A 151 -4.58 -16.46 11.24
N GLN A 152 -4.98 -17.23 10.22
CA GLN A 152 -6.32 -17.23 9.65
C GLN A 152 -7.30 -18.14 10.40
N HIS A 153 -6.84 -19.32 10.84
CA HIS A 153 -7.73 -20.37 11.29
C HIS A 153 -7.57 -20.73 12.77
N THR A 154 -6.37 -20.56 13.33
CA THR A 154 -6.08 -20.98 14.71
C THR A 154 -6.04 -19.82 15.68
N TYR A 155 -5.42 -18.70 15.28
CA TYR A 155 -5.27 -17.54 16.17
C TYR A 155 -6.61 -16.87 16.44
N LYS A 156 -6.87 -16.60 17.71
CA LYS A 156 -8.01 -15.81 18.18
C LYS A 156 -7.55 -14.57 18.94
N THR A 157 -8.30 -13.50 18.77
CA THR A 157 -8.10 -12.25 19.49
C THR A 157 -8.45 -12.42 20.98
N ARG A 158 -8.11 -11.41 21.80
CA ARG A 158 -8.47 -11.39 23.23
C ARG A 158 -9.98 -11.51 23.52
N TRP A 159 -10.82 -11.37 22.52
CA TRP A 159 -12.28 -11.54 22.60
C TRP A 159 -12.76 -12.87 22.02
N ASP A 160 -11.86 -13.84 21.88
CA ASP A 160 -12.13 -15.18 21.30
C ASP A 160 -12.73 -15.12 19.88
N LYS A 161 -12.36 -14.07 19.10
CA LYS A 161 -12.81 -13.91 17.72
C LYS A 161 -11.66 -14.12 16.75
N PRO A 162 -11.90 -14.77 15.59
CA PRO A 162 -10.88 -14.86 14.54
C PRO A 162 -10.53 -13.47 14.02
N LEU A 163 -9.34 -13.34 13.43
CA LEU A 163 -8.97 -12.12 12.73
C LEU A 163 -9.78 -11.94 11.44
N SER A 164 -10.05 -10.69 11.10
CA SER A 164 -10.56 -10.40 9.76
C SER A 164 -9.48 -10.72 8.72
N PRO A 165 -9.86 -11.19 7.50
CA PRO A 165 -8.90 -11.44 6.42
C PRO A 165 -8.00 -10.24 6.12
N LYS A 166 -8.54 -9.02 6.23
CA LYS A 166 -7.78 -7.78 6.06
C LYS A 166 -6.70 -7.61 7.13
N SER A 167 -7.04 -7.84 8.41
CA SER A 167 -6.06 -7.73 9.51
C SER A 167 -4.97 -8.80 9.39
N ALA A 168 -5.33 -10.02 9.05
CA ALA A 168 -4.38 -11.10 8.83
C ALA A 168 -3.42 -10.76 7.66
N ALA A 169 -3.95 -10.28 6.53
CA ALA A 169 -3.15 -9.86 5.39
C ALA A 169 -2.22 -8.69 5.73
N ASP A 170 -2.68 -7.72 6.52
CA ASP A 170 -1.85 -6.60 6.96
C ASP A 170 -0.68 -7.09 7.84
N TYR A 171 -0.91 -8.00 8.79
CA TYR A 171 0.15 -8.55 9.63
C TYR A 171 1.18 -9.35 8.82
N VAL A 172 0.73 -10.20 7.89
CA VAL A 172 1.64 -10.90 6.96
C VAL A 172 2.43 -9.92 6.09
N GLY A 173 1.81 -8.82 5.65
CA GLY A 173 2.46 -7.74 4.90
C GLY A 173 3.57 -7.03 5.71
N TYR A 174 3.32 -6.71 6.98
CA TYR A 174 4.34 -6.14 7.87
C TYR A 174 5.48 -7.12 8.15
N PHE A 175 5.17 -8.40 8.34
CA PHE A 175 6.19 -9.45 8.47
C PHE A 175 7.03 -9.57 7.19
N SER A 176 6.40 -9.60 6.01
CA SER A 176 7.10 -9.60 4.71
C SER A 176 8.02 -8.38 4.56
N THR A 177 7.61 -7.21 5.04
CA THR A 177 8.44 -6.00 5.02
C THR A 177 9.69 -6.14 5.89
N ALA A 178 9.56 -6.77 7.07
CA ALA A 178 10.69 -7.08 7.95
C ALA A 178 11.63 -8.13 7.31
N LEU A 179 11.09 -9.14 6.61
CA LEU A 179 11.89 -10.11 5.86
C LEU A 179 12.61 -9.47 4.66
N ASN A 180 11.99 -8.51 3.96
CA ASN A 180 12.68 -7.73 2.92
C ASN A 180 13.84 -6.91 3.50
N ALA A 181 13.71 -6.39 4.72
CA ALA A 181 14.82 -5.74 5.41
C ALA A 181 15.93 -6.75 5.75
N ALA A 182 15.57 -7.98 6.15
CA ALA A 182 16.53 -9.06 6.41
C ALA A 182 17.31 -9.47 5.15
N VAL A 183 16.65 -9.48 3.99
CA VAL A 183 17.33 -9.70 2.70
C VAL A 183 18.34 -8.59 2.40
N ARG A 184 17.94 -7.31 2.57
CA ARG A 184 18.86 -6.16 2.38
C ARG A 184 20.04 -6.17 3.36
N ALA A 185 19.85 -6.70 4.57
CA ALA A 185 20.88 -6.86 5.59
C ALA A 185 21.71 -8.15 5.42
N GLU A 186 21.49 -8.90 4.34
CA GLU A 186 22.13 -10.19 4.03
C GLU A 186 21.97 -11.24 5.15
N VAL A 187 20.90 -11.16 5.94
CA VAL A 187 20.55 -12.15 6.98
C VAL A 187 19.94 -13.40 6.35
N ILE A 188 19.07 -13.24 5.36
CA ILE A 188 18.48 -14.30 4.54
C ILE A 188 18.69 -14.00 3.06
N PRO A 189 18.76 -15.01 2.18
CA PRO A 189 19.03 -14.81 0.76
C PRO A 189 17.84 -14.23 -0.01
N GLU A 190 16.62 -14.57 0.41
CA GLU A 190 15.38 -14.13 -0.24
C GLU A 190 14.24 -14.06 0.79
N ASN A 191 13.16 -13.36 0.45
CA ASN A 191 11.95 -13.31 1.26
C ASN A 191 10.99 -14.40 0.80
N PRO A 192 10.72 -15.45 1.63
CA PRO A 192 9.87 -16.56 1.24
C PRO A 192 8.41 -16.16 0.96
N ILE A 193 7.89 -15.13 1.63
CA ILE A 193 6.52 -14.63 1.39
C ILE A 193 6.36 -14.08 -0.04
N MET A 194 7.42 -13.54 -0.63
CA MET A 194 7.38 -13.03 -2.01
C MET A 194 7.30 -14.15 -3.05
N THR A 195 7.72 -15.38 -2.71
CA THR A 195 7.66 -16.55 -3.61
C THR A 195 6.27 -17.19 -3.64
N LEU A 196 5.35 -16.78 -2.74
CA LEU A 196 3.99 -17.32 -2.66
C LEU A 196 3.19 -16.99 -3.92
N ALA A 197 2.52 -17.98 -4.47
CA ALA A 197 1.56 -17.80 -5.56
C ALA A 197 0.35 -16.96 -5.09
N ALA A 198 -0.37 -16.36 -6.02
CA ALA A 198 -1.55 -15.54 -5.69
C ALA A 198 -2.63 -16.34 -4.93
N THR A 199 -2.74 -17.64 -5.19
CA THR A 199 -3.68 -18.57 -4.53
C THR A 199 -3.28 -18.90 -3.09
N GLU A 200 -1.99 -18.78 -2.76
CA GLU A 200 -1.43 -19.06 -1.43
C GLU A 200 -1.48 -17.82 -0.50
N ARG A 201 -1.80 -16.66 -1.06
CA ARG A 201 -1.92 -15.40 -0.30
C ARG A 201 -3.31 -15.25 0.28
N ILE A 202 -3.40 -14.52 1.39
CA ILE A 202 -4.68 -14.22 2.04
C ILE A 202 -5.56 -13.40 1.08
N LYS A 203 -6.71 -13.96 0.70
CA LYS A 203 -7.71 -13.25 -0.09
C LYS A 203 -8.47 -12.27 0.81
N VAL A 204 -8.36 -10.99 0.51
CA VAL A 204 -9.11 -9.95 1.22
C VAL A 204 -10.36 -9.63 0.40
N PRO A 205 -11.57 -9.91 0.90
CA PRO A 205 -12.79 -9.58 0.18
C PRO A 205 -12.91 -8.06 0.01
N GLU A 206 -13.51 -7.62 -1.10
CA GLU A 206 -13.82 -6.21 -1.30
C GLU A 206 -14.77 -5.74 -0.18
N SER A 207 -14.39 -4.70 0.54
CA SER A 207 -15.25 -4.13 1.57
C SER A 207 -16.29 -3.23 0.94
N LYS A 208 -17.57 -3.53 1.15
CA LYS A 208 -18.65 -2.59 0.85
C LYS A 208 -18.48 -1.37 1.77
N ARG A 209 -18.36 -0.19 1.16
CA ARG A 209 -18.22 1.07 1.91
C ARG A 209 -19.59 1.71 1.99
N GLU A 210 -20.06 1.90 3.21
CA GLU A 210 -21.30 2.61 3.44
C GLU A 210 -21.08 4.12 3.22
N TYR A 211 -22.12 4.79 2.74
CA TYR A 211 -22.22 6.23 2.59
C TYR A 211 -23.69 6.66 2.76
N LEU A 212 -23.91 7.93 3.03
CA LEU A 212 -25.23 8.51 3.09
C LEU A 212 -25.61 9.09 1.72
N THR A 213 -26.86 8.84 1.31
CA THR A 213 -27.45 9.49 0.15
C THR A 213 -27.77 10.95 0.48
N ILE A 214 -28.04 11.77 -0.55
CA ILE A 214 -28.45 13.18 -0.35
C ILE A 214 -29.72 13.23 0.49
N ASP A 215 -30.68 12.36 0.28
CA ASP A 215 -31.94 12.33 1.02
C ASP A 215 -31.74 11.87 2.46
N GLU A 216 -30.86 10.90 2.72
CA GLU A 216 -30.49 10.54 4.08
C GLU A 216 -29.80 11.69 4.84
N ILE A 217 -28.98 12.50 4.15
CA ILE A 217 -28.40 13.72 4.76
C ILE A 217 -29.50 14.72 5.13
N LYS A 218 -30.52 14.94 4.27
CA LYS A 218 -31.64 15.83 4.58
C LYS A 218 -32.40 15.35 5.83
N VAL A 219 -32.70 14.05 5.90
CA VAL A 219 -33.35 13.45 7.08
C VAL A 219 -32.50 13.67 8.35
N LEU A 220 -31.18 13.51 8.26
CA LEU A 220 -30.29 13.72 9.40
C LEU A 220 -30.24 15.18 9.85
N ILE A 221 -30.32 16.14 8.94
CA ILE A 221 -30.36 17.57 9.28
C ILE A 221 -31.55 17.86 10.19
N ASP A 222 -32.71 17.28 9.87
CA ASP A 222 -33.96 17.52 10.60
C ASP A 222 -34.11 16.61 11.84
N THR A 223 -33.27 15.58 11.97
CA THR A 223 -33.29 14.66 13.12
C THR A 223 -32.47 15.20 14.28
N GLU A 224 -33.00 15.12 15.49
CA GLU A 224 -32.29 15.47 16.73
C GLU A 224 -31.10 14.53 16.96
N CYS A 225 -29.94 15.12 17.26
CA CYS A 225 -28.73 14.39 17.57
C CYS A 225 -28.43 14.49 19.06
N PRO A 226 -28.01 13.40 19.74
CA PRO A 226 -27.66 13.43 21.16
C PRO A 226 -26.55 14.42 21.54
N ARG A 227 -25.77 14.90 20.54
CA ARG A 227 -24.70 15.89 20.72
C ARG A 227 -24.60 16.79 19.49
N GLU A 228 -24.93 18.05 19.67
CA GLU A 228 -24.97 19.03 18.61
C GLU A 228 -23.56 19.33 18.01
N ASP A 229 -22.51 19.32 18.84
CA ASP A 229 -21.14 19.49 18.38
C ASP A 229 -20.69 18.35 17.42
N VAL A 230 -21.11 17.11 17.72
CA VAL A 230 -20.85 15.95 16.85
C VAL A 230 -21.68 16.07 15.56
N LYS A 231 -22.95 16.51 15.62
CA LYS A 231 -23.80 16.74 14.45
C LYS A 231 -23.15 17.74 13.52
N ARG A 232 -22.75 18.91 14.05
CA ARG A 232 -22.08 19.97 13.27
C ARG A 232 -20.81 19.47 12.61
N ALA A 233 -19.91 18.86 13.37
CA ALA A 233 -18.64 18.34 12.84
C ALA A 233 -18.82 17.25 11.79
N TYR A 234 -19.81 16.38 11.97
CA TYR A 234 -20.10 15.29 11.02
C TYR A 234 -20.69 15.82 9.71
N LEU A 235 -21.70 16.69 9.79
CA LEU A 235 -22.32 17.30 8.60
C LEU A 235 -21.34 18.21 7.87
N PHE A 236 -20.53 19.00 8.58
CA PHE A 236 -19.43 19.76 7.98
C PHE A 236 -18.51 18.82 7.16
N ALA A 237 -18.10 17.69 7.74
CA ALA A 237 -17.26 16.72 7.04
C ALA A 237 -17.97 16.04 5.85
N CYS A 238 -19.30 15.89 5.88
CA CYS A 238 -20.08 15.42 4.72
C CYS A 238 -20.05 16.42 3.55
N TYR A 239 -19.86 17.71 3.81
CA TYR A 239 -19.82 18.76 2.77
C TYR A 239 -18.41 19.20 2.37
N CYS A 240 -17.36 18.78 3.09
CA CYS A 240 -15.98 19.13 2.75
C CYS A 240 -15.02 17.94 2.62
N GLY A 241 -15.45 16.74 3.02
CA GLY A 241 -14.66 15.52 2.87
C GLY A 241 -13.45 15.38 3.80
N LEU A 242 -13.31 16.19 4.84
CA LEU A 242 -12.21 16.11 5.80
C LEU A 242 -12.22 14.80 6.59
N ARG A 243 -11.04 14.33 6.95
CA ARG A 243 -10.91 13.23 7.92
C ARG A 243 -11.12 13.75 9.34
N LEU A 244 -11.51 12.88 10.26
CA LEU A 244 -11.67 13.28 11.68
C LEU A 244 -10.40 13.91 12.27
N SER A 245 -9.22 13.38 11.93
CA SER A 245 -7.95 13.96 12.37
C SER A 245 -7.75 15.40 11.88
N ASP A 246 -8.23 15.68 10.67
CA ASP A 246 -8.11 17.02 10.09
C ASP A 246 -9.15 17.97 10.72
N VAL A 247 -10.34 17.47 11.04
CA VAL A 247 -11.38 18.24 11.76
C VAL A 247 -10.94 18.58 13.18
N TYR A 248 -10.31 17.65 13.91
CA TYR A 248 -9.72 17.95 15.22
C TYR A 248 -8.63 19.02 15.17
N ALA A 249 -7.83 19.02 14.08
CA ALA A 249 -6.71 19.94 13.95
C ALA A 249 -7.11 21.29 13.35
N LEU A 250 -8.31 21.43 12.77
CA LEU A 250 -8.76 22.63 12.08
C LEU A 250 -8.86 23.80 13.03
N ARG A 251 -8.24 24.93 12.66
CA ARG A 251 -8.21 26.16 13.43
C ARG A 251 -8.92 27.27 12.67
N TRP A 252 -9.36 28.31 13.38
CA TRP A 252 -10.04 29.46 12.78
C TRP A 252 -9.19 30.17 11.73
N LYS A 253 -7.88 30.29 11.91
CA LYS A 253 -6.97 30.83 10.92
C LYS A 253 -6.95 30.08 9.58
N ASP A 254 -7.34 28.79 9.58
CA ASP A 254 -7.38 27.96 8.39
C ASP A 254 -8.63 28.24 7.54
N ILE A 255 -9.61 28.96 8.07
CA ILE A 255 -10.86 29.33 7.40
C ILE A 255 -10.81 30.83 7.09
N VAL A 256 -10.76 31.16 5.80
CA VAL A 256 -10.68 32.52 5.32
C VAL A 256 -11.96 32.85 4.56
N GLN A 257 -12.57 33.96 4.89
CA GLN A 257 -13.67 34.55 4.14
C GLN A 257 -13.10 35.56 3.13
N ASP A 258 -13.50 35.42 1.88
CA ASP A 258 -13.13 36.28 0.78
C ASP A 258 -14.42 36.72 0.06
N GLY A 259 -14.94 37.90 0.43
CA GLY A 259 -16.28 38.37 0.04
C GLY A 259 -17.36 37.40 0.56
N GLU A 260 -18.18 36.88 -0.33
CA GLU A 260 -19.22 35.88 0.00
C GLU A 260 -18.69 34.43 0.03
N GLN A 261 -17.45 34.18 -0.38
CA GLN A 261 -16.89 32.84 -0.46
C GLN A 261 -16.04 32.54 0.75
N TYR A 262 -16.20 31.33 1.27
CA TYR A 262 -15.34 30.78 2.29
C TYR A 262 -14.40 29.75 1.67
N ARG A 263 -13.17 29.74 2.13
CA ARG A 263 -12.16 28.78 1.76
C ARG A 263 -11.43 28.26 2.99
N MET A 264 -11.01 27.02 2.91
CA MET A 264 -10.20 26.38 3.92
C MET A 264 -8.82 26.08 3.33
N SER A 265 -7.76 26.47 4.05
CA SER A 265 -6.38 26.20 3.70
C SER A 265 -5.68 25.58 4.90
N THR A 266 -5.43 24.28 4.85
CA THR A 266 -4.84 23.54 5.97
C THR A 266 -3.91 22.43 5.48
N VAL A 267 -3.14 21.83 6.39
CA VAL A 267 -2.25 20.70 6.10
C VAL A 267 -2.88 19.44 6.67
N MET A 268 -3.14 18.48 5.79
CA MET A 268 -3.75 17.20 6.20
C MET A 268 -2.84 16.43 7.15
N GLN A 269 -3.36 16.03 8.30
CA GLN A 269 -2.60 15.37 9.36
C GLN A 269 -2.01 14.01 8.91
N LYS A 270 -2.75 13.25 8.11
CA LYS A 270 -2.32 11.92 7.68
C LYS A 270 -1.27 11.93 6.57
N THR A 271 -1.37 12.88 5.64
CA THR A 271 -0.54 12.90 4.41
C THR A 271 0.49 14.01 4.40
N THR A 272 0.41 14.96 5.34
CA THR A 272 1.23 16.20 5.37
C THR A 272 1.12 17.02 4.08
N THR A 273 0.02 16.82 3.33
CA THR A 273 -0.23 17.52 2.07
C THR A 273 -1.06 18.79 2.36
N PRO A 274 -0.64 19.96 1.90
CA PRO A 274 -1.49 21.14 1.96
C PRO A 274 -2.72 20.92 1.10
N ILE A 275 -3.87 21.29 1.62
CA ILE A 275 -5.14 21.27 0.90
C ILE A 275 -5.74 22.66 0.89
N TYR A 276 -6.20 23.05 -0.28
CA TYR A 276 -6.99 24.24 -0.50
C TYR A 276 -8.39 23.80 -0.95
N LEU A 277 -9.41 24.15 -0.15
CA LEU A 277 -10.78 23.72 -0.40
C LEU A 277 -11.74 24.91 -0.31
N PRO A 278 -12.43 25.29 -1.40
CA PRO A 278 -13.56 26.21 -1.31
C PRO A 278 -14.69 25.52 -0.54
N LEU A 279 -15.30 26.27 0.38
CA LEU A 279 -16.41 25.76 1.20
C LEU A 279 -17.74 26.18 0.57
N SER A 280 -18.66 25.24 0.40
CA SER A 280 -20.02 25.54 0.00
C SER A 280 -20.79 26.25 1.13
N ARG A 281 -21.85 26.99 0.80
CA ARG A 281 -22.74 27.60 1.80
C ARG A 281 -23.27 26.58 2.79
N HIS A 282 -23.53 25.34 2.33
CA HIS A 282 -23.94 24.22 3.21
C HIS A 282 -22.83 23.79 4.18
N ALA A 283 -21.57 23.76 3.75
CA ALA A 283 -20.46 23.48 4.66
C ALA A 283 -20.33 24.59 5.71
N VAL A 284 -20.39 25.86 5.29
CA VAL A 284 -20.28 27.03 6.19
C VAL A 284 -21.38 27.04 7.26
N ARG A 285 -22.61 26.64 6.92
CA ARG A 285 -23.74 26.54 7.87
C ARG A 285 -23.46 25.63 9.06
N TRP A 286 -22.60 24.63 8.88
CA TRP A 286 -22.25 23.65 9.92
C TRP A 286 -20.99 24.02 10.71
N LEU A 287 -20.34 25.14 10.38
CA LEU A 287 -19.33 25.71 11.26
C LEU A 287 -20.00 26.19 12.56
N PRO A 288 -19.35 26.04 13.73
CA PRO A 288 -19.78 26.72 14.93
C PRO A 288 -19.65 28.22 14.75
N GLU A 289 -20.36 29.00 15.55
CA GLU A 289 -20.19 30.46 15.62
C GLU A 289 -18.78 30.77 16.14
N ARG A 290 -18.12 31.73 15.53
CA ARG A 290 -16.74 32.06 15.91
C ARG A 290 -16.68 32.88 17.22
N ASP A 291 -17.70 33.68 17.51
CA ASP A 291 -17.90 34.41 18.77
C ASP A 291 -16.64 35.11 19.31
N GLY A 292 -15.86 35.75 18.43
CA GLY A 292 -14.61 36.41 18.80
C GLY A 292 -13.45 35.46 19.08
N ALA A 293 -13.57 34.14 18.77
CA ALA A 293 -12.52 33.18 19.00
C ALA A 293 -11.24 33.55 18.23
N GLU A 294 -10.12 33.42 18.91
CA GLU A 294 -8.79 33.69 18.37
C GLU A 294 -8.45 32.75 17.21
N ASP A 295 -7.64 33.21 16.28
CA ASP A 295 -7.22 32.49 15.07
C ASP A 295 -6.59 31.11 15.33
N TRP A 296 -5.91 30.95 16.45
CA TRP A 296 -5.21 29.72 16.83
C TRP A 296 -6.09 28.66 17.50
N LEU A 297 -7.32 29.02 17.91
CA LEU A 297 -8.25 28.08 18.54
C LEU A 297 -8.82 27.10 17.51
N HIS A 298 -9.14 25.89 18.00
CA HIS A 298 -9.77 24.88 17.17
C HIS A 298 -11.23 25.24 16.85
N VAL A 299 -11.63 25.05 15.59
CA VAL A 299 -12.99 25.28 15.13
C VAL A 299 -13.99 24.36 15.84
N PHE A 300 -13.64 23.08 15.97
CA PHE A 300 -14.47 22.06 16.62
C PHE A 300 -13.84 21.67 17.96
N ALA A 301 -13.79 22.61 18.89
CA ALA A 301 -13.28 22.36 20.24
C ALA A 301 -14.22 21.41 21.01
N GLY A 302 -13.66 20.57 21.87
CA GLY A 302 -14.44 19.71 22.80
C GLY A 302 -15.06 18.46 22.18
N LEU A 303 -14.77 18.15 20.90
CA LEU A 303 -15.22 16.90 20.32
C LEU A 303 -14.66 15.68 21.08
N PRO A 304 -15.48 14.66 21.38
CA PRO A 304 -15.02 13.47 22.07
C PRO A 304 -14.13 12.62 21.18
N ALA A 305 -13.40 11.66 21.78
CA ALA A 305 -12.61 10.69 21.03
C ALA A 305 -13.47 9.86 20.02
N GLU A 306 -12.86 9.45 18.90
CA GLU A 306 -13.53 8.77 17.79
C GLU A 306 -14.49 7.63 18.21
N PRO A 307 -14.15 6.72 19.16
CA PRO A 307 -15.08 5.68 19.57
C PRO A 307 -16.38 6.21 20.17
N ASN A 308 -16.32 7.34 20.87
CA ASN A 308 -17.48 7.98 21.46
C ASN A 308 -18.30 8.75 20.42
N ILE A 309 -17.65 9.42 19.47
CA ILE A 309 -18.33 10.00 18.29
C ILE A 309 -19.11 8.89 17.56
N ASN A 310 -18.49 7.75 17.28
CA ASN A 310 -19.15 6.65 16.56
C ASN A 310 -20.35 6.07 17.33
N LYS A 311 -20.33 6.10 18.67
CA LYS A 311 -21.52 5.74 19.50
C LYS A 311 -22.65 6.76 19.36
N VAL A 312 -22.31 8.06 19.33
CA VAL A 312 -23.30 9.14 19.10
C VAL A 312 -23.91 8.99 17.71
N LEU A 313 -23.07 8.80 16.67
CA LEU A 313 -23.53 8.60 15.29
C LEU A 313 -24.45 7.39 15.16
N ALA A 314 -24.13 6.27 15.82
CA ALA A 314 -24.98 5.07 15.78
C ALA A 314 -26.36 5.34 16.37
N LYS A 315 -26.47 6.07 17.49
CA LYS A 315 -27.76 6.47 18.08
C LYS A 315 -28.52 7.41 17.15
N TRP A 316 -27.85 8.42 16.63
CA TRP A 316 -28.46 9.39 15.72
C TRP A 316 -28.99 8.77 14.43
N MET A 317 -28.23 7.83 13.82
CA MET A 317 -28.71 7.05 12.66
C MET A 317 -29.95 6.23 13.01
N ALA A 318 -29.97 5.58 14.17
CA ALA A 318 -31.15 4.81 14.62
C ALA A 318 -32.38 5.73 14.80
N THR A 319 -32.24 6.91 15.40
CA THR A 319 -33.31 7.90 15.53
C THR A 319 -33.82 8.38 14.16
N ALA A 320 -32.92 8.52 13.19
CA ALA A 320 -33.27 8.93 11.82
C ALA A 320 -33.83 7.78 10.96
N GLY A 321 -33.93 6.56 11.48
CA GLY A 321 -34.41 5.39 10.72
C GLY A 321 -33.41 4.90 9.66
N ILE A 322 -32.15 5.28 9.74
CA ILE A 322 -31.09 4.92 8.78
C ILE A 322 -30.42 3.62 9.22
N ASN A 323 -30.75 2.52 8.54
CA ASN A 323 -30.18 1.20 8.84
C ASN A 323 -28.87 0.96 8.08
N LYS A 324 -27.84 1.77 8.39
CA LYS A 324 -26.48 1.67 7.85
C LYS A 324 -25.46 1.76 8.97
N LYS A 325 -24.34 1.03 8.84
CA LYS A 325 -23.22 1.14 9.78
C LYS A 325 -22.40 2.38 9.50
N ILE A 326 -22.79 3.50 10.05
CA ILE A 326 -22.15 4.80 9.86
C ILE A 326 -21.11 5.03 10.94
N THR A 327 -19.92 5.45 10.52
CA THR A 327 -18.82 5.92 11.37
C THR A 327 -18.44 7.33 10.93
N TYR A 328 -17.59 8.01 11.70
CA TYR A 328 -17.16 9.35 11.27
C TYR A 328 -16.49 9.35 9.88
N HIS A 329 -15.72 8.31 9.58
CA HIS A 329 -15.07 8.19 8.26
C HIS A 329 -16.06 8.06 7.10
N THR A 330 -17.28 7.65 7.38
CA THR A 330 -18.37 7.58 6.38
C THR A 330 -18.73 8.96 5.82
N SER A 331 -18.55 10.06 6.58
CA SER A 331 -18.76 11.43 6.08
C SER A 331 -17.93 11.71 4.81
N ARG A 332 -16.68 11.24 4.80
CA ARG A 332 -15.80 11.42 3.65
C ARG A 332 -16.19 10.53 2.46
N HIS A 333 -16.72 9.33 2.71
CA HIS A 333 -17.30 8.50 1.65
C HIS A 333 -18.55 9.16 1.08
N THR A 334 -19.38 9.72 1.94
CA THR A 334 -20.58 10.50 1.59
C THR A 334 -20.24 11.70 0.71
N PHE A 335 -19.25 12.50 1.11
CA PHE A 335 -18.77 13.62 0.29
C PHE A 335 -18.31 13.17 -1.10
N ALA A 336 -17.46 12.15 -1.16
CA ALA A 336 -16.95 11.62 -2.42
C ALA A 336 -18.06 11.16 -3.36
N THR A 337 -19.01 10.37 -2.83
CA THR A 337 -20.13 9.86 -3.61
C THR A 337 -21.07 10.99 -4.02
N MET A 338 -21.36 11.92 -3.13
CA MET A 338 -22.21 13.09 -3.41
C MET A 338 -21.61 13.96 -4.54
N MET A 339 -20.30 14.27 -4.50
CA MET A 339 -19.63 15.03 -5.56
C MET A 339 -19.77 14.35 -6.93
N LEU A 340 -19.51 13.06 -6.98
CA LEU A 340 -19.64 12.27 -8.22
C LEU A 340 -21.09 12.21 -8.70
N THR A 341 -22.06 12.04 -7.80
CA THR A 341 -23.51 12.04 -8.13
C THR A 341 -23.96 13.39 -8.68
N LEU A 342 -23.46 14.49 -8.11
CA LEU A 342 -23.80 15.86 -8.55
C LEU A 342 -23.04 16.31 -9.82
N GLY A 343 -22.23 15.45 -10.43
CA GLY A 343 -21.62 15.75 -11.71
C GLY A 343 -20.14 16.11 -11.68
N ALA A 344 -19.50 16.23 -10.52
CA ALA A 344 -18.06 16.44 -10.46
C ALA A 344 -17.31 15.22 -11.05
N ASP A 345 -16.24 15.50 -11.80
CA ASP A 345 -15.40 14.44 -12.33
C ASP A 345 -14.53 13.77 -11.23
N LEU A 346 -14.01 12.59 -11.54
CA LEU A 346 -13.23 11.77 -10.60
C LEU A 346 -11.92 12.46 -10.17
N TYR A 347 -11.27 13.19 -11.07
CA TYR A 347 -10.02 13.88 -10.79
C TYR A 347 -10.25 15.06 -9.83
N THR A 348 -11.21 15.90 -10.12
CA THR A 348 -11.62 17.01 -9.25
C THR A 348 -12.03 16.51 -7.87
N THR A 349 -12.87 15.48 -7.80
CA THR A 349 -13.25 14.85 -6.52
C THR A 349 -12.03 14.30 -5.76
N SER A 350 -11.07 13.69 -6.45
CA SER A 350 -9.81 13.22 -5.86
C SER A 350 -8.98 14.36 -5.27
N LYS A 351 -8.92 15.50 -5.95
CA LYS A 351 -8.21 16.71 -5.48
C LYS A 351 -8.90 17.34 -4.27
N LEU A 352 -10.21 17.47 -4.29
CA LEU A 352 -11.00 17.94 -3.14
C LEU A 352 -10.79 17.08 -1.90
N LEU A 353 -10.64 15.77 -2.09
CA LEU A 353 -10.33 14.83 -1.01
C LEU A 353 -8.84 14.84 -0.60
N GLY A 354 -7.95 15.49 -1.32
CA GLY A 354 -6.51 15.46 -1.08
C GLY A 354 -5.92 14.05 -1.22
N HIS A 355 -6.39 13.26 -2.19
CA HIS A 355 -5.78 11.98 -2.49
C HIS A 355 -4.55 12.15 -3.37
N ALA A 356 -3.41 11.59 -2.95
CA ALA A 356 -2.19 11.59 -3.75
C ALA A 356 -2.33 10.73 -5.03
N ASN A 357 -3.23 9.74 -5.03
CA ASN A 357 -3.46 8.84 -6.16
C ASN A 357 -4.97 8.74 -6.44
N VAL A 358 -5.36 9.06 -7.67
CA VAL A 358 -6.76 9.01 -8.16
C VAL A 358 -7.36 7.60 -8.00
N LYS A 359 -6.56 6.53 -8.07
CA LYS A 359 -7.02 5.15 -7.81
C LYS A 359 -7.73 5.01 -6.45
N THR A 360 -7.39 5.83 -5.46
CA THR A 360 -8.06 5.84 -4.16
C THR A 360 -9.51 6.32 -4.27
N THR A 361 -9.81 7.17 -5.25
CA THR A 361 -11.15 7.72 -5.52
C THR A 361 -11.97 6.81 -6.45
N GLN A 362 -11.31 5.97 -7.26
CA GLN A 362 -11.98 5.06 -8.22
C GLN A 362 -12.96 4.10 -7.56
N ILE A 363 -12.79 3.80 -6.27
CA ILE A 363 -13.73 2.97 -5.50
C ILE A 363 -15.15 3.56 -5.47
N TYR A 364 -15.27 4.89 -5.54
CA TYR A 364 -16.56 5.58 -5.56
C TYR A 364 -17.18 5.64 -6.97
N ALA A 365 -16.37 5.59 -8.02
CA ALA A 365 -16.85 5.59 -9.41
C ALA A 365 -17.72 4.37 -9.73
N LYS A 366 -17.46 3.24 -9.07
CA LYS A 366 -18.30 2.02 -9.19
C LYS A 366 -19.74 2.23 -8.66
N ILE A 367 -19.96 3.24 -7.83
CA ILE A 367 -21.24 3.51 -7.16
C ILE A 367 -22.16 4.37 -8.04
N VAL A 368 -21.59 5.11 -8.99
CA VAL A 368 -22.31 6.08 -9.83
C VAL A 368 -22.53 5.50 -11.24
N ASP A 369 -23.25 4.37 -11.31
CA ASP A 369 -23.60 3.75 -12.61
C ASP A 369 -24.53 4.62 -13.47
N SER A 370 -25.33 5.52 -12.86
CA SER A 370 -26.17 6.49 -13.58
C SER A 370 -25.38 7.35 -14.58
N LYS A 371 -24.17 7.74 -14.25
CA LYS A 371 -23.31 8.51 -15.17
C LYS A 371 -22.86 7.75 -16.41
N LYS A 372 -22.79 6.43 -16.37
CA LYS A 372 -22.51 5.64 -17.57
C LYS A 372 -23.66 5.73 -18.56
N VAL A 373 -24.90 5.68 -18.03
CA VAL A 373 -26.12 5.85 -18.84
C VAL A 373 -26.18 7.27 -19.40
N GLU A 374 -25.95 8.27 -18.57
CA GLU A 374 -25.90 9.68 -19.02
C GLU A 374 -24.83 9.90 -20.10
N ALA A 375 -23.64 9.35 -19.93
CA ALA A 375 -22.53 9.47 -20.89
C ALA A 375 -22.86 8.79 -22.24
N VAL A 376 -23.56 7.65 -22.22
CA VAL A 376 -24.02 7.00 -23.45
C VAL A 376 -25.11 7.82 -24.11
N ASN A 377 -26.06 8.37 -23.35
CA ASN A 377 -27.15 9.19 -23.85
C ASN A 377 -26.67 10.52 -24.46
N LEU A 378 -25.43 11.00 -24.13
CA LEU A 378 -24.86 12.16 -24.82
C LEU A 378 -24.68 11.92 -26.32
N VAL A 379 -24.44 10.68 -26.74
CA VAL A 379 -24.34 10.30 -28.15
C VAL A 379 -25.70 10.47 -28.82
N ASP A 380 -26.77 10.03 -28.16
CA ASP A 380 -28.14 10.13 -28.70
C ASP A 380 -28.57 11.60 -28.87
N ASN A 381 -28.12 12.50 -27.98
CA ASN A 381 -28.39 13.94 -28.10
C ASN A 381 -27.67 14.62 -29.28
N VAL A 382 -26.65 13.98 -29.87
CA VAL A 382 -25.89 14.51 -31.01
C VAL A 382 -26.38 13.93 -32.34
N PHE A 383 -26.86 12.71 -32.33
CA PHE A 383 -27.21 11.94 -33.55
C PHE A 383 -28.72 11.62 -33.65
N GLY A 384 -29.51 11.95 -32.62
CA GLY A 384 -30.98 11.76 -32.57
C GLY A 384 -31.77 12.98 -33.04
#